data_ace886a4d10881f12dbe1700e87f0b3c
#
_entry.id   ace886a4d10881f12dbe1700e87f0b3c
#
_cell.length_a   1.000
_cell.length_b   1.000
_cell.length_c   1.000
_cell.angle_alpha   90.00
_cell.angle_beta   90.00
_cell.angle_gamma   90.00
#
_symmetry.space_group_name_H-M   'P 1'
#
loop_
_entity.id
_entity.type
_entity.pdbx_description
1 polymer ?
#
loop_
_entity_poly.entity_id
_entity_poly.type
_entity_poly.pdbx_seq_one_letter_code
_entity_poly.pdbx_strand_id
1 'polypeptide(L)'
;LGNINHFTLSSSVEVVMRLVQHPGGKAVLEHSYAPDVDNRIDIDLAETLSPLFRFDLRDVGEPYRQDGIVQRFAADLTPAGGQPTRVEFTVLRAGVDRFAESAASFLRANFLTWQPNTKPVTYHTPEFLTYYAPADCLVKCEAHFEKETKMLELATLQGGHAWTIPVQYAIIAAKLKENPTYYDVYVEDTQGNRLTYVQRYYPTDIRSEEETWILFENSLGGLDTFRAFGKTTKTAKHTHNVAEIEGVSEEYRVDTTREFKKYTGHLDRRERQWLLDFFPSLVKYVYIGTYLRRIVLTESEVTYAERELPAGYSFTYKYADAKPYLNLPRTEPVHELIISVPQSGSFTLAPRLIEFPAQPLSEGELFPVQSPYADEWR
;
A
#
# COMPACT_ATOMS: atom_id res chain seq x y z
N LEU A 1 8.96 -14.03 -2.27
CA LEU A 1 8.15 -14.77 -3.25
C LEU A 1 8.69 -14.61 -4.68
N GLY A 2 9.08 -13.41 -5.06
CA GLY A 2 9.58 -13.14 -6.42
C GLY A 2 10.97 -13.69 -6.73
N ASN A 3 11.78 -14.04 -5.71
CA ASN A 3 13.20 -14.38 -5.89
C ASN A 3 13.59 -15.73 -5.31
N ILE A 4 12.85 -16.26 -4.34
CA ILE A 4 13.18 -17.51 -3.62
C ILE A 4 11.95 -18.41 -3.62
N ASN A 5 11.46 -18.69 -4.79
CA ASN A 5 10.31 -19.54 -5.03
C ASN A 5 10.69 -20.86 -5.67
N HIS A 6 11.97 -21.07 -5.97
CA HIS A 6 12.49 -22.29 -6.55
C HIS A 6 13.03 -23.23 -5.48
N PHE A 7 12.54 -24.43 -5.49
CA PHE A 7 13.12 -25.56 -4.78
C PHE A 7 13.93 -26.39 -5.75
N THR A 8 15.23 -26.47 -5.52
CA THR A 8 16.10 -27.38 -6.26
C THR A 8 16.40 -28.57 -5.38
N LEU A 9 16.03 -29.75 -5.83
CA LEU A 9 16.28 -31.03 -5.16
C LEU A 9 17.22 -31.88 -6.01
N SER A 10 18.11 -32.64 -5.36
CA SER A 10 18.90 -33.66 -6.01
C SER A 10 18.30 -35.05 -5.66
N SER A 11 17.78 -35.73 -6.65
CA SER A 11 17.19 -37.06 -6.46
C SER A 11 17.32 -37.89 -7.75
N SER A 12 17.69 -39.16 -7.60
CA SER A 12 17.70 -40.11 -8.71
C SER A 12 16.36 -40.80 -8.92
N VAL A 13 15.37 -40.51 -8.09
CA VAL A 13 14.02 -41.08 -8.12
C VAL A 13 12.98 -40.00 -8.06
N GLU A 14 11.78 -40.32 -8.47
CA GLU A 14 10.62 -39.43 -8.36
C GLU A 14 10.36 -39.00 -6.91
N VAL A 15 10.02 -37.73 -6.68
CA VAL A 15 9.75 -37.15 -5.37
C VAL A 15 8.33 -36.60 -5.34
N VAL A 16 7.53 -37.05 -4.40
CA VAL A 16 6.23 -36.44 -4.10
C VAL A 16 6.47 -35.30 -3.12
N MET A 17 6.08 -34.10 -3.51
CA MET A 17 6.08 -32.94 -2.64
C MET A 17 4.65 -32.62 -2.21
N ARG A 18 4.44 -32.58 -0.91
CA ARG A 18 3.22 -32.06 -0.29
C ARG A 18 3.53 -30.76 0.45
N LEU A 19 2.97 -29.65 -0.05
CA LEU A 19 3.16 -28.33 0.55
C LEU A 19 1.97 -28.02 1.45
N VAL A 20 2.27 -27.65 2.70
CA VAL A 20 1.27 -27.40 3.74
C VAL A 20 1.48 -26.02 4.32
N GLN A 21 0.40 -25.26 4.46
CA GLN A 21 0.42 -23.95 5.12
C GLN A 21 0.43 -24.11 6.65
N HIS A 22 1.26 -23.32 7.33
CA HIS A 22 1.42 -23.36 8.77
C HIS A 22 1.02 -22.01 9.42
N PRO A 23 0.31 -21.96 10.58
CA PRO A 23 -0.38 -23.06 11.25
C PRO A 23 -1.67 -23.45 10.52
N GLY A 24 -2.17 -24.64 10.73
CA GLY A 24 -3.48 -25.09 10.20
C GLY A 24 -3.43 -26.34 9.34
N GLY A 25 -2.26 -26.70 8.82
CA GLY A 25 -2.07 -27.98 8.11
C GLY A 25 -2.83 -28.10 6.78
N LYS A 26 -3.32 -26.99 6.21
CA LYS A 26 -4.02 -27.00 4.93
C LYS A 26 -3.03 -27.32 3.81
N ALA A 27 -3.25 -28.41 3.09
CA ALA A 27 -2.48 -28.72 1.89
C ALA A 27 -2.75 -27.67 0.80
N VAL A 28 -1.68 -27.10 0.26
CA VAL A 28 -1.69 -26.09 -0.80
C VAL A 28 -1.42 -26.76 -2.15
N LEU A 29 -0.48 -27.70 -2.16
CA LEU A 29 -0.04 -28.43 -3.35
C LEU A 29 0.32 -29.85 -2.94
N GLU A 30 -0.02 -30.83 -3.77
CA GLU A 30 0.51 -32.18 -3.71
C GLU A 30 0.78 -32.62 -5.14
N HIS A 31 2.04 -32.85 -5.48
CA HIS A 31 2.45 -33.18 -6.83
C HIS A 31 3.71 -34.03 -6.84
N SER A 32 3.83 -34.88 -7.86
CA SER A 32 4.97 -35.74 -8.09
C SER A 32 5.89 -35.15 -9.14
N TYR A 33 7.18 -35.15 -8.87
CA TYR A 33 8.21 -34.54 -9.72
C TYR A 33 9.25 -35.56 -10.07
N ALA A 34 9.45 -35.79 -11.37
CA ALA A 34 10.51 -36.67 -11.88
C ALA A 34 11.83 -35.88 -11.99
N PRO A 35 12.99 -36.47 -11.65
CA PRO A 35 14.28 -35.85 -11.86
C PRO A 35 14.61 -35.73 -13.36
N ASP A 36 15.42 -34.72 -13.70
CA ASP A 36 16.01 -34.58 -15.01
C ASP A 36 17.21 -35.54 -15.22
N VAL A 37 17.91 -35.40 -16.35
CA VAL A 37 19.08 -36.21 -16.71
C VAL A 37 20.27 -36.02 -15.77
N ASP A 38 20.32 -34.89 -15.01
CA ASP A 38 21.34 -34.56 -14.03
C ASP A 38 20.91 -34.91 -12.60
N ASN A 39 19.85 -35.67 -12.42
CA ASN A 39 19.22 -35.98 -11.13
C ASN A 39 18.77 -34.77 -10.36
N ARG A 40 18.31 -33.73 -11.05
CA ARG A 40 17.84 -32.47 -10.49
C ARG A 40 16.36 -32.29 -10.72
N ILE A 41 15.68 -31.75 -9.72
CA ILE A 41 14.27 -31.35 -9.78
C ILE A 41 14.19 -29.89 -9.40
N ASP A 42 13.75 -29.04 -10.32
CA ASP A 42 13.49 -27.62 -10.06
C ASP A 42 11.99 -27.35 -9.99
N ILE A 43 11.53 -26.84 -8.87
CA ILE A 43 10.12 -26.60 -8.60
C ILE A 43 9.90 -25.10 -8.40
N ASP A 44 9.10 -24.48 -9.27
CA ASP A 44 8.65 -23.10 -9.11
C ASP A 44 7.34 -23.07 -8.33
N LEU A 45 7.31 -22.34 -7.22
CA LEU A 45 6.14 -22.18 -6.36
C LEU A 45 5.46 -20.81 -6.50
N ALA A 46 5.94 -19.91 -7.37
CA ALA A 46 5.46 -18.54 -7.45
C ALA A 46 3.96 -18.46 -7.74
N GLU A 47 3.50 -19.15 -8.78
CA GLU A 47 2.09 -19.14 -9.18
C GLU A 47 1.19 -19.82 -8.14
N THR A 48 1.69 -20.87 -7.50
CA THR A 48 0.94 -21.61 -6.47
C THR A 48 0.78 -20.80 -5.19
N LEU A 49 1.81 -20.06 -4.79
CA LEU A 49 1.83 -19.31 -3.54
C LEU A 49 1.25 -17.90 -3.66
N SER A 50 1.40 -17.25 -4.82
CA SER A 50 0.99 -15.86 -5.02
C SER A 50 -0.45 -15.55 -4.60
N PRO A 51 -1.47 -16.39 -4.90
CA PRO A 51 -2.85 -16.13 -4.50
C PRO A 51 -3.09 -16.21 -2.98
N LEU A 52 -2.17 -16.80 -2.23
CA LEU A 52 -2.29 -16.94 -0.78
C LEU A 52 -1.87 -15.67 -0.02
N PHE A 53 -1.19 -14.76 -0.70
CA PHE A 53 -0.71 -13.53 -0.09
C PHE A 53 -1.65 -12.37 -0.37
N ARG A 54 -1.93 -11.60 0.67
CA ARG A 54 -2.78 -10.42 0.60
C ARG A 54 -2.29 -9.35 1.56
N PHE A 55 -2.17 -8.12 1.07
CA PHE A 55 -1.97 -6.96 1.93
C PHE A 55 -3.30 -6.59 2.60
N ASP A 56 -3.26 -6.37 3.92
CA ASP A 56 -4.41 -5.89 4.69
C ASP A 56 -4.25 -4.39 4.90
N LEU A 57 -5.04 -3.61 4.18
CA LEU A 57 -5.04 -2.15 4.30
C LEU A 57 -6.04 -1.74 5.36
N ARG A 58 -5.53 -1.20 6.47
CA ARG A 58 -6.34 -0.62 7.55
C ARG A 58 -6.11 0.87 7.63
N ASP A 59 -7.18 1.60 7.67
CA ASP A 59 -7.16 3.04 7.88
C ASP A 59 -7.18 3.32 9.40
N VAL A 60 -6.06 3.04 10.04
CA VAL A 60 -5.88 3.17 11.48
C VAL A 60 -4.66 4.02 11.80
N GLY A 61 -4.70 4.77 12.88
CA GLY A 61 -3.59 5.60 13.36
C GLY A 61 -2.53 4.84 14.17
N GLU A 62 -2.69 3.52 14.36
CA GLU A 62 -1.81 2.69 15.16
C GLU A 62 -1.14 1.61 14.31
N PRO A 63 0.07 1.16 14.68
CA PRO A 63 0.77 0.07 14.00
C PRO A 63 -0.03 -1.24 14.05
N TYR A 64 -0.02 -1.99 12.96
CA TYR A 64 -0.73 -3.25 12.87
C TYR A 64 0.04 -4.31 12.08
N ARG A 65 -0.22 -5.58 12.41
CA ARG A 65 0.44 -6.72 11.76
C ARG A 65 -0.12 -6.95 10.37
N GLN A 66 0.80 -7.34 9.48
CA GLN A 66 0.54 -7.74 8.11
C GLN A 66 0.67 -9.27 7.96
N ASP A 67 -0.22 -10.01 8.60
CA ASP A 67 -0.17 -11.48 8.56
C ASP A 67 -0.39 -12.05 7.14
N GLY A 68 -1.04 -11.28 6.27
CA GLY A 68 -1.30 -11.69 4.90
C GLY A 68 -0.11 -11.63 3.94
N ILE A 69 0.98 -10.90 4.27
CA ILE A 69 2.17 -10.80 3.41
C ILE A 69 3.33 -11.70 3.86
N VAL A 70 3.23 -12.31 5.02
CA VAL A 70 4.22 -13.25 5.57
C VAL A 70 3.52 -14.54 5.95
N GLN A 71 3.90 -15.63 5.33
CA GLN A 71 3.31 -16.94 5.61
C GLN A 71 4.38 -18.00 5.78
N ARG A 72 4.09 -18.99 6.62
CA ARG A 72 4.96 -20.14 6.87
C ARG A 72 4.42 -21.37 6.17
N PHE A 73 5.32 -22.14 5.58
CA PHE A 73 5.00 -23.37 4.89
C PHE A 73 5.91 -24.51 5.37
N ALA A 74 5.42 -25.72 5.22
CA ALA A 74 6.21 -26.92 5.35
C ALA A 74 6.05 -27.75 4.07
N ALA A 75 7.17 -28.14 3.46
CA ALA A 75 7.23 -29.07 2.35
C ALA A 75 7.61 -30.46 2.86
N ASP A 76 6.70 -31.41 2.77
CA ASP A 76 6.94 -32.82 3.01
C ASP A 76 7.39 -33.46 1.68
N LEU A 77 8.66 -33.86 1.59
CA LEU A 77 9.30 -34.40 0.40
C LEU A 77 9.46 -35.92 0.59
N THR A 78 8.77 -36.73 -0.21
CA THR A 78 8.79 -38.19 -0.12
C THR A 78 9.37 -38.80 -1.41
N PRO A 79 10.65 -39.21 -1.41
CA PRO A 79 11.23 -39.95 -2.53
C PRO A 79 10.53 -41.32 -2.73
N ALA A 80 10.45 -41.82 -3.95
CA ALA A 80 9.89 -43.12 -4.24
C ALA A 80 10.66 -44.22 -3.49
N GLY A 81 9.98 -44.92 -2.59
CA GLY A 81 10.57 -45.98 -1.73
C GLY A 81 11.42 -45.44 -0.56
N GLY A 82 11.46 -44.11 -0.32
CA GLY A 82 12.21 -43.45 0.75
C GLY A 82 11.33 -42.98 1.90
N GLN A 83 12.01 -42.43 2.92
CA GLN A 83 11.34 -41.78 4.05
C GLN A 83 11.04 -40.29 3.74
N PRO A 84 9.92 -39.76 4.23
CA PRO A 84 9.61 -38.35 4.04
C PRO A 84 10.59 -37.43 4.79
N THR A 85 10.97 -36.37 4.14
CA THR A 85 11.77 -35.28 4.74
C THR A 85 10.93 -34.00 4.78
N ARG A 86 10.89 -33.34 5.93
CA ARG A 86 10.14 -32.10 6.12
C ARG A 86 11.07 -30.90 6.13
N VAL A 87 10.75 -29.90 5.30
CA VAL A 87 11.46 -28.62 5.23
C VAL A 87 10.49 -27.50 5.55
N GLU A 88 10.77 -26.73 6.59
CA GLU A 88 9.96 -25.56 6.97
C GLU A 88 10.61 -24.27 6.50
N PHE A 89 9.82 -23.36 5.97
CA PHE A 89 10.30 -22.09 5.46
C PHE A 89 9.24 -21.00 5.56
N THR A 90 9.72 -19.76 5.61
CA THR A 90 8.86 -18.57 5.62
C THR A 90 8.97 -17.86 4.28
N VAL A 91 7.84 -17.48 3.73
CA VAL A 91 7.74 -16.73 2.47
C VAL A 91 7.16 -15.35 2.76
N LEU A 92 7.83 -14.33 2.26
CA LEU A 92 7.37 -12.95 2.24
C LEU A 92 6.89 -12.60 0.82
N ARG A 93 5.77 -11.87 0.74
CA ARG A 93 5.28 -11.31 -0.53
C ARG A 93 6.18 -10.15 -0.97
N ALA A 94 7.33 -10.46 -1.47
CA ALA A 94 8.29 -9.48 -1.96
C ALA A 94 9.02 -10.04 -3.17
N GLY A 95 9.47 -9.15 -4.04
CA GLY A 95 10.31 -9.50 -5.17
C GLY A 95 11.28 -8.37 -5.48
N VAL A 96 12.53 -8.70 -5.76
CA VAL A 96 13.54 -7.77 -6.26
C VAL A 96 14.16 -8.34 -7.52
N ASP A 97 14.54 -7.50 -8.45
CA ASP A 97 15.15 -7.95 -9.71
C ASP A 97 16.48 -8.66 -9.44
N ARG A 98 17.30 -8.13 -8.55
CA ARG A 98 18.58 -8.72 -8.18
C ARG A 98 18.95 -8.44 -6.74
N PHE A 99 19.35 -9.48 -6.01
CA PHE A 99 19.93 -9.31 -4.69
C PHE A 99 21.43 -9.02 -4.80
N ALA A 100 21.88 -7.93 -4.15
CA ALA A 100 23.29 -7.66 -3.92
C ALA A 100 23.79 -8.32 -2.62
N GLU A 101 22.87 -8.69 -1.75
CA GLU A 101 23.10 -9.27 -0.43
C GLU A 101 22.09 -10.39 -0.13
N SER A 102 22.20 -11.05 1.02
CA SER A 102 21.23 -12.07 1.42
C SER A 102 19.84 -11.45 1.71
N ALA A 103 18.77 -12.19 1.46
CA ALA A 103 17.40 -11.75 1.77
C ALA A 103 17.24 -11.37 3.25
N ALA A 104 17.91 -12.09 4.16
CA ALA A 104 17.87 -11.80 5.59
C ALA A 104 18.54 -10.44 5.92
N SER A 105 19.69 -10.14 5.31
CA SER A 105 20.39 -8.87 5.46
C SER A 105 19.54 -7.73 4.91
N PHE A 106 19.01 -7.89 3.70
CA PHE A 106 18.14 -6.90 3.07
C PHE A 106 16.90 -6.58 3.93
N LEU A 107 16.17 -7.60 4.38
CA LEU A 107 14.95 -7.43 5.17
C LEU A 107 15.23 -6.78 6.54
N ARG A 108 16.39 -7.03 7.12
CA ARG A 108 16.80 -6.41 8.39
C ARG A 108 17.12 -4.93 8.23
N ALA A 109 17.76 -4.55 7.12
CA ALA A 109 18.30 -3.20 6.90
C ALA A 109 17.32 -2.25 6.21
N ASN A 110 16.19 -2.74 5.66
CA ASN A 110 15.32 -1.95 4.82
C ASN A 110 13.86 -2.04 5.25
N PHE A 111 13.16 -0.90 5.15
CA PHE A 111 11.71 -0.89 5.04
C PHE A 111 11.31 -1.51 3.71
N LEU A 112 10.10 -2.07 3.65
CA LEU A 112 9.55 -2.69 2.43
C LEU A 112 9.01 -1.60 1.49
N THR A 113 9.90 -0.76 1.00
CA THR A 113 9.57 0.35 0.09
C THR A 113 10.79 0.73 -0.75
N TRP A 114 10.55 1.20 -1.97
CA TRP A 114 11.55 1.83 -2.84
C TRP A 114 11.51 3.36 -2.82
N GLN A 115 10.68 3.96 -1.96
CA GLN A 115 10.55 5.41 -1.89
C GLN A 115 11.91 6.07 -1.53
N PRO A 116 12.14 7.31 -1.98
CA PRO A 116 13.34 8.05 -1.61
C PRO A 116 13.48 8.17 -0.09
N ASN A 117 14.70 8.08 0.42
CA ASN A 117 14.99 8.19 1.86
C ASN A 117 14.61 9.56 2.45
N THR A 118 14.37 10.56 1.59
CA THR A 118 13.91 11.89 1.97
C THR A 118 12.68 12.20 1.13
N LYS A 119 11.55 12.45 1.79
CA LYS A 119 10.26 12.59 1.14
C LYS A 119 9.50 13.82 1.62
N PRO A 120 8.98 14.67 0.70
CA PRO A 120 8.09 15.75 1.05
C PRO A 120 6.70 15.23 1.41
N VAL A 121 6.11 15.77 2.46
CA VAL A 121 4.75 15.45 2.92
C VAL A 121 3.96 16.70 3.20
N THR A 122 2.65 16.63 3.15
CA THR A 122 1.75 17.64 3.71
C THR A 122 1.24 17.18 5.07
N TYR A 123 0.59 18.07 5.82
CA TYR A 123 0.09 17.76 7.15
C TYR A 123 -0.80 16.50 7.18
N HIS A 124 -1.63 16.32 6.16
CA HIS A 124 -2.60 15.22 6.07
C HIS A 124 -2.22 14.11 5.10
N THR A 125 -1.02 14.13 4.51
CA THR A 125 -0.59 13.05 3.62
C THR A 125 -0.61 11.72 4.35
N PRO A 126 -1.38 10.71 3.89
CA PRO A 126 -1.39 9.39 4.52
C PRO A 126 -0.07 8.68 4.21
N GLU A 127 0.78 8.54 5.22
CA GLU A 127 2.09 7.91 5.10
C GLU A 127 2.19 6.67 5.97
N PHE A 128 2.73 5.61 5.36
CA PHE A 128 2.92 4.32 6.00
C PHE A 128 4.31 3.78 5.69
N LEU A 129 4.89 3.07 6.64
CA LEU A 129 6.09 2.26 6.44
C LEU A 129 5.77 0.82 6.79
N THR A 130 6.16 -0.12 5.93
CA THR A 130 6.05 -1.54 6.22
C THR A 130 7.44 -2.09 6.51
N TYR A 131 7.58 -2.85 7.59
CA TYR A 131 8.84 -3.47 7.99
C TYR A 131 8.62 -4.92 8.40
N TYR A 132 9.51 -5.81 7.95
CA TYR A 132 9.57 -7.18 8.46
C TYR A 132 10.53 -7.24 9.62
N ALA A 133 10.01 -7.48 10.83
CA ALA A 133 10.81 -7.60 12.04
C ALA A 133 11.36 -9.02 12.17
N PRO A 134 12.66 -9.28 11.95
CA PRO A 134 13.23 -10.63 12.14
C PRO A 134 13.31 -11.04 13.61
N ALA A 135 13.43 -10.07 14.51
CA ALA A 135 13.40 -10.20 15.96
C ALA A 135 12.63 -9.03 16.57
N ASP A 136 12.38 -9.09 17.87
CA ASP A 136 11.74 -7.97 18.58
C ASP A 136 12.57 -6.69 18.41
N CYS A 137 11.91 -5.60 18.07
CA CYS A 137 12.55 -4.33 17.77
C CYS A 137 11.62 -3.14 18.03
N LEU A 138 12.19 -1.94 17.97
CA LEU A 138 11.50 -0.68 18.26
C LEU A 138 11.54 0.24 17.03
N VAL A 139 10.43 0.84 16.71
CA VAL A 139 10.35 1.90 15.70
C VAL A 139 10.49 3.25 16.40
N LYS A 140 11.51 4.00 16.04
CA LYS A 140 11.82 5.31 16.60
C LYS A 140 11.52 6.41 15.58
N CYS A 141 11.10 7.54 16.12
CA CYS A 141 10.97 8.79 15.38
C CYS A 141 11.78 9.87 16.09
N GLU A 142 12.70 10.45 15.36
CA GLU A 142 13.50 11.58 15.81
C GLU A 142 12.94 12.84 15.14
N ALA A 143 12.24 13.65 15.91
CA ALA A 143 11.60 14.88 15.42
C ALA A 143 12.46 16.10 15.71
N HIS A 144 12.79 16.83 14.66
CA HIS A 144 13.67 17.99 14.70
C HIS A 144 12.86 19.30 14.66
N PHE A 145 13.16 20.17 15.61
CA PHE A 145 12.62 21.52 15.73
C PHE A 145 13.75 22.54 15.58
N GLU A 146 13.44 23.81 15.52
CA GLU A 146 14.48 24.85 15.37
C GLU A 146 15.52 24.85 16.50
N LYS A 147 15.13 24.47 17.73
CA LYS A 147 15.98 24.59 18.91
C LYS A 147 16.25 23.27 19.62
N GLU A 148 15.49 22.26 19.35
CA GLU A 148 15.57 20.96 20.04
C GLU A 148 15.23 19.80 19.12
N THR A 149 15.60 18.60 19.57
CA THR A 149 15.22 17.34 18.95
C THR A 149 14.50 16.49 19.98
N LYS A 150 13.34 15.93 19.61
CA LYS A 150 12.53 15.08 20.46
C LYS A 150 12.51 13.66 19.92
N MET A 151 12.70 12.70 20.81
CA MET A 151 12.60 11.28 20.49
C MET A 151 11.20 10.77 20.82
N LEU A 152 10.61 10.01 19.89
CA LEU A 152 9.31 9.37 20.06
C LEU A 152 9.43 7.90 19.69
N GLU A 153 8.92 7.02 20.55
CA GLU A 153 8.71 5.62 20.21
C GLU A 153 7.36 5.47 19.51
N LEU A 154 7.38 5.05 18.25
CA LEU A 154 6.16 4.86 17.46
C LEU A 154 5.52 3.51 17.73
N ALA A 155 6.34 2.46 17.84
CA ALA A 155 5.89 1.09 18.00
C ALA A 155 6.95 0.18 18.59
N THR A 156 6.49 -0.82 19.34
CA THR A 156 7.24 -2.04 19.65
C THR A 156 6.76 -3.15 18.75
N LEU A 157 7.67 -3.76 17.97
CA LEU A 157 7.35 -4.79 16.99
C LEU A 157 7.80 -6.15 17.47
N GLN A 158 6.90 -7.12 17.43
CA GLN A 158 7.21 -8.52 17.71
C GLN A 158 7.92 -9.15 16.49
N GLY A 159 8.97 -9.91 16.76
CA GLY A 159 9.74 -10.60 15.73
C GLY A 159 8.97 -11.70 14.99
N GLY A 160 9.43 -12.01 13.77
CA GLY A 160 8.84 -13.01 12.88
C GLY A 160 7.59 -12.54 12.13
N HIS A 161 7.27 -11.24 12.18
CA HIS A 161 6.08 -10.65 11.55
C HIS A 161 6.42 -9.41 10.74
N ALA A 162 5.60 -9.13 9.72
CA ALA A 162 5.60 -7.84 9.07
C ALA A 162 4.59 -6.90 9.75
N TRP A 163 4.92 -5.63 9.78
CA TRP A 163 4.14 -4.58 10.42
C TRP A 163 4.00 -3.38 9.51
N THR A 164 2.81 -2.79 9.46
CA THR A 164 2.59 -1.48 8.84
C THR A 164 2.45 -0.43 9.93
N ILE A 165 3.25 0.60 9.85
CA ILE A 165 3.40 1.67 10.83
C ILE A 165 2.91 2.97 10.18
N PRO A 166 1.85 3.62 10.70
CA PRO A 166 1.46 4.96 10.27
C PRO A 166 2.52 5.98 10.70
N VAL A 167 3.04 6.73 9.73
CA VAL A 167 4.08 7.74 9.96
C VAL A 167 3.65 9.11 9.44
N GLN A 168 2.36 9.38 9.40
CA GLN A 168 1.77 10.64 8.94
C GLN A 168 2.26 11.81 9.78
N TYR A 169 2.54 12.93 9.13
CA TYR A 169 2.98 14.15 9.81
C TYR A 169 2.00 14.58 10.92
N ALA A 170 0.69 14.53 10.65
CA ALA A 170 -0.33 14.88 11.63
C ALA A 170 -0.28 14.01 12.89
N ILE A 171 -0.04 12.70 12.75
CA ILE A 171 0.08 11.78 13.90
C ILE A 171 1.32 12.11 14.73
N ILE A 172 2.45 12.37 14.08
CA ILE A 172 3.71 12.72 14.76
C ILE A 172 3.54 14.05 15.51
N ALA A 173 3.01 15.07 14.83
CA ALA A 173 2.77 16.40 15.42
C ALA A 173 1.79 16.34 16.61
N ALA A 174 0.72 15.55 16.51
CA ALA A 174 -0.23 15.36 17.60
C ALA A 174 0.40 14.67 18.82
N LYS A 175 1.21 13.62 18.62
CA LYS A 175 1.93 12.95 19.73
C LYS A 175 2.95 13.88 20.41
N LEU A 176 3.60 14.75 19.66
CA LEU A 176 4.59 15.71 20.16
C LEU A 176 3.95 17.00 20.68
N LYS A 177 2.69 17.29 20.34
CA LYS A 177 1.96 18.55 20.58
C LYS A 177 2.64 19.77 19.96
N GLU A 178 3.42 19.55 18.91
CA GLU A 178 4.20 20.56 18.21
C GLU A 178 4.52 20.10 16.79
N ASN A 179 4.62 21.03 15.85
CA ASN A 179 4.94 20.75 14.46
C ASN A 179 6.47 20.66 14.25
N PRO A 180 7.04 19.50 13.94
CA PRO A 180 8.45 19.40 13.65
C PRO A 180 8.81 20.03 12.29
N THR A 181 10.03 20.56 12.18
CA THR A 181 10.59 21.02 10.90
C THR A 181 10.80 19.85 9.93
N TYR A 182 11.23 18.72 10.45
CA TYR A 182 11.29 17.43 9.77
C TYR A 182 11.37 16.32 10.82
N TYR A 183 11.14 15.10 10.41
CA TYR A 183 11.33 13.94 11.28
C TYR A 183 11.93 12.76 10.55
N ASP A 184 12.67 11.97 11.29
CA ASP A 184 13.42 10.80 10.88
C ASP A 184 12.83 9.54 11.51
N VAL A 185 12.55 8.51 10.72
CA VAL A 185 12.00 7.24 11.19
C VAL A 185 13.00 6.13 10.88
N TYR A 186 13.27 5.30 11.86
CA TYR A 186 14.16 4.14 11.75
C TYR A 186 13.79 3.06 12.76
N VAL A 187 14.36 1.88 12.60
CA VAL A 187 14.15 0.74 13.50
C VAL A 187 15.44 0.47 14.27
N GLU A 188 15.30 0.25 15.58
CA GLU A 188 16.35 -0.17 16.50
C GLU A 188 16.09 -1.56 17.05
N ASP A 189 17.14 -2.29 17.39
CA ASP A 189 17.04 -3.49 18.22
C ASP A 189 16.73 -3.13 19.70
N THR A 190 16.50 -4.13 20.51
CA THR A 190 16.26 -3.95 21.96
C THR A 190 17.48 -3.44 22.74
N GLN A 191 18.64 -3.37 22.10
CA GLN A 191 19.90 -2.85 22.67
C GLN A 191 20.18 -1.40 22.25
N GLY A 192 19.32 -0.81 21.38
CA GLY A 192 19.47 0.55 20.87
C GLY A 192 20.37 0.66 19.63
N ASN A 193 20.74 -0.46 18.99
CA ASN A 193 21.47 -0.39 17.74
C ASN A 193 20.50 -0.21 16.57
N ARG A 194 20.76 0.79 15.73
CA ARG A 194 19.96 1.03 14.54
C ARG A 194 20.10 -0.10 13.53
N LEU A 195 18.95 -0.64 13.10
CA LEU A 195 18.87 -1.74 12.16
C LEU A 195 18.71 -1.25 10.72
N THR A 196 17.83 -0.24 10.50
CA THR A 196 17.48 0.24 9.17
C THR A 196 18.19 1.53 8.78
N TYR A 197 18.09 1.89 7.50
CA TYR A 197 18.37 3.26 7.08
C TYR A 197 17.36 4.23 7.72
N VAL A 198 17.64 5.53 7.62
CA VAL A 198 16.76 6.59 8.10
C VAL A 198 15.83 7.03 6.97
N GLN A 199 14.54 6.94 7.22
CA GLN A 199 13.52 7.52 6.35
C GLN A 199 13.15 8.91 6.88
N ARG A 200 13.45 9.96 6.12
CA ARG A 200 13.19 11.35 6.47
C ARG A 200 11.93 11.87 5.78
N TYR A 201 11.10 12.54 6.55
CA TYR A 201 9.94 13.28 6.06
C TYR A 201 10.05 14.75 6.43
N TYR A 202 9.72 15.63 5.50
CA TYR A 202 9.71 17.07 5.73
C TYR A 202 8.43 17.69 5.15
N PRO A 203 7.82 18.65 5.86
CA PRO A 203 6.63 19.34 5.36
C PRO A 203 6.97 20.17 4.14
N THR A 204 6.05 20.18 3.18
CA THR A 204 6.15 21.02 1.98
C THR A 204 5.00 21.99 1.91
N ASP A 205 5.30 23.22 1.46
CA ASP A 205 4.31 24.26 1.23
C ASP A 205 3.69 24.21 -0.18
N ILE A 206 4.18 23.32 -1.03
CA ILE A 206 3.63 23.14 -2.37
C ILE A 206 2.22 22.57 -2.24
N ARG A 207 1.22 23.36 -2.63
CA ARG A 207 -0.19 22.96 -2.62
C ARG A 207 -0.76 22.99 -4.02
N SER A 208 -1.75 22.15 -4.24
CA SER A 208 -2.52 22.12 -5.47
C SER A 208 -3.97 21.77 -5.14
N GLU A 209 -4.91 22.50 -5.70
CA GLU A 209 -6.35 22.20 -5.58
C GLU A 209 -6.72 20.85 -6.21
N GLU A 210 -5.88 20.39 -7.12
CA GLU A 210 -6.05 19.10 -7.79
C GLU A 210 -5.23 17.98 -7.15
N GLU A 211 -4.72 18.18 -5.93
CA GLU A 211 -3.91 17.20 -5.22
C GLU A 211 -4.70 15.91 -5.00
N THR A 212 -4.03 14.80 -5.25
CA THR A 212 -4.59 13.46 -5.05
C THR A 212 -3.53 12.59 -4.40
N TRP A 213 -3.87 11.97 -3.26
CA TRP A 213 -3.02 10.97 -2.62
C TRP A 213 -3.38 9.59 -3.14
N ILE A 214 -2.38 8.90 -3.64
CA ILE A 214 -2.52 7.57 -4.22
C ILE A 214 -1.69 6.60 -3.42
N LEU A 215 -2.33 5.52 -2.97
CA LEU A 215 -1.71 4.44 -2.25
C LEU A 215 -1.63 3.22 -3.16
N PHE A 216 -0.53 2.49 -3.11
CA PHE A 216 -0.36 1.27 -3.89
C PHE A 216 0.49 0.24 -3.16
N GLU A 217 0.18 -1.02 -3.40
CA GLU A 217 1.05 -2.12 -2.95
C GLU A 217 2.30 -2.13 -3.83
N ASN A 218 3.46 -2.03 -3.21
CA ASN A 218 4.74 -2.05 -3.92
C ASN A 218 5.27 -3.48 -4.14
N SER A 219 6.32 -3.63 -4.95
CA SER A 219 6.91 -4.94 -5.27
C SER A 219 7.57 -5.63 -4.08
N LEU A 220 7.89 -4.91 -3.00
CA LEU A 220 8.41 -5.46 -1.75
C LEU A 220 7.30 -5.94 -0.80
N GLY A 221 6.03 -5.83 -1.20
CA GLY A 221 4.87 -6.24 -0.40
C GLY A 221 4.45 -5.23 0.66
N GLY A 222 5.04 -4.03 0.65
CA GLY A 222 4.63 -2.91 1.49
C GLY A 222 3.56 -2.03 0.82
N LEU A 223 3.16 -0.98 1.52
CA LEU A 223 2.24 0.05 1.03
C LEU A 223 2.99 1.37 0.89
N ASP A 224 2.99 1.92 -0.30
CA ASP A 224 3.54 3.22 -0.60
C ASP A 224 2.46 4.23 -0.90
N THR A 225 2.70 5.48 -0.53
CA THR A 225 1.84 6.61 -0.84
C THR A 225 2.60 7.61 -1.68
N PHE A 226 2.01 8.07 -2.77
CA PHE A 226 2.54 9.21 -3.47
C PHE A 226 1.49 10.30 -3.67
N ARG A 227 1.97 11.52 -3.73
CA ARG A 227 1.18 12.72 -3.90
C ARG A 227 1.23 13.15 -5.36
N ALA A 228 0.11 13.02 -6.07
CA ALA A 228 -0.04 13.53 -7.42
C ALA A 228 -0.66 14.93 -7.35
N PHE A 229 0.12 15.97 -7.60
CA PHE A 229 -0.32 17.36 -7.49
C PHE A 229 -0.52 18.07 -8.83
N GLY A 230 -0.27 17.38 -9.93
CA GLY A 230 -0.51 17.89 -11.27
C GLY A 230 -1.98 17.87 -11.67
N LYS A 231 -2.25 18.35 -12.89
CA LYS A 231 -3.60 18.50 -13.44
C LYS A 231 -4.37 17.18 -13.51
N THR A 232 -5.68 17.26 -13.24
CA THR A 232 -6.63 16.18 -13.43
C THR A 232 -7.65 16.55 -14.52
N THR A 233 -7.79 15.73 -15.55
CA THR A 233 -8.84 15.86 -16.55
C THR A 233 -9.88 14.77 -16.31
N LYS A 234 -11.13 15.16 -16.09
CA LYS A 234 -12.23 14.23 -15.84
C LYS A 234 -13.03 14.07 -17.15
N THR A 235 -13.19 12.84 -17.61
CA THR A 235 -13.93 12.51 -18.83
C THR A 235 -15.07 11.55 -18.49
N ALA A 236 -16.28 11.83 -18.96
CA ALA A 236 -17.40 10.91 -18.91
C ALA A 236 -17.75 10.50 -20.34
N LYS A 237 -17.75 9.20 -20.61
CA LYS A 237 -18.19 8.61 -21.88
C LYS A 237 -19.53 7.97 -21.65
N HIS A 238 -20.50 8.29 -22.50
CA HIS A 238 -21.85 7.75 -22.47
C HIS A 238 -22.08 6.95 -23.75
N THR A 239 -22.47 5.69 -23.59
CA THR A 239 -22.90 4.84 -24.70
C THR A 239 -24.39 4.67 -24.60
N HIS A 240 -25.12 5.23 -25.56
CA HIS A 240 -26.57 5.19 -25.66
C HIS A 240 -26.98 3.95 -26.45
N ASN A 241 -27.73 3.06 -25.84
CA ASN A 241 -28.27 1.86 -26.48
C ASN A 241 -29.71 2.13 -26.84
N VAL A 242 -29.99 2.18 -28.14
CA VAL A 242 -31.29 2.52 -28.71
C VAL A 242 -31.90 1.27 -29.34
N ALA A 243 -33.18 1.04 -29.10
CA ALA A 243 -33.98 0.03 -29.76
C ALA A 243 -35.11 0.72 -30.57
N GLU A 244 -35.51 0.12 -31.67
CA GLU A 244 -36.67 0.56 -32.43
C GLU A 244 -37.86 -0.33 -32.07
N ILE A 245 -38.94 0.27 -31.55
CA ILE A 245 -40.17 -0.40 -31.15
C ILE A 245 -41.33 0.26 -31.91
N GLU A 246 -42.00 -0.50 -32.73
CA GLU A 246 -43.14 -0.01 -33.56
C GLU A 246 -42.81 1.23 -34.41
N GLY A 247 -41.56 1.32 -34.93
CA GLY A 247 -41.10 2.46 -35.73
C GLY A 247 -40.69 3.70 -34.92
N VAL A 248 -40.66 3.59 -33.58
CA VAL A 248 -40.19 4.65 -32.69
C VAL A 248 -38.86 4.21 -32.04
N SER A 249 -37.87 5.07 -32.14
CA SER A 249 -36.58 4.83 -31.48
C SER A 249 -36.65 5.18 -30.00
N GLU A 250 -36.41 4.22 -29.14
CA GLU A 250 -36.35 4.39 -27.69
C GLU A 250 -34.96 4.03 -27.13
N GLU A 251 -34.48 4.90 -26.26
CA GLU A 251 -33.24 4.67 -25.52
C GLU A 251 -33.56 3.82 -24.28
N TYR A 252 -33.12 2.55 -24.27
CA TYR A 252 -33.41 1.61 -23.20
C TYR A 252 -32.30 1.47 -22.18
N ARG A 253 -31.07 1.92 -22.53
CA ARG A 253 -29.89 1.83 -21.62
C ARG A 253 -28.82 2.85 -21.98
N VAL A 254 -28.24 3.50 -20.96
CA VAL A 254 -27.06 4.34 -21.09
C VAL A 254 -25.95 3.78 -20.23
N ASP A 255 -24.85 3.37 -20.86
CA ASP A 255 -23.66 2.95 -20.15
C ASP A 255 -22.72 4.13 -19.98
N THR A 256 -22.39 4.45 -18.74
CA THR A 256 -21.51 5.57 -18.40
C THR A 256 -20.21 5.10 -17.83
N THR A 257 -19.10 5.49 -18.45
CA THR A 257 -17.75 5.28 -17.93
C THR A 257 -17.13 6.63 -17.61
N ARG A 258 -16.62 6.77 -16.38
CA ARG A 258 -15.89 7.97 -15.93
C ARG A 258 -14.44 7.65 -15.79
N GLU A 259 -13.60 8.42 -16.43
CA GLU A 259 -12.14 8.30 -16.43
C GLU A 259 -11.50 9.59 -15.95
N PHE A 260 -10.38 9.44 -15.28
CA PHE A 260 -9.59 10.52 -14.71
C PHE A 260 -8.18 10.42 -15.28
N LYS A 261 -7.81 11.36 -16.15
CA LYS A 261 -6.44 11.50 -16.61
C LYS A 261 -5.70 12.40 -15.61
N LYS A 262 -4.71 11.83 -14.96
CA LYS A 262 -3.94 12.48 -13.90
C LYS A 262 -2.49 12.65 -14.31
N TYR A 263 -1.94 13.83 -14.02
CA TYR A 263 -0.51 14.10 -14.09
C TYR A 263 0.06 14.09 -12.67
N THR A 264 1.19 13.44 -12.47
CA THR A 264 1.83 13.34 -11.14
C THR A 264 2.29 14.68 -10.58
N GLY A 265 2.59 15.64 -11.45
CA GLY A 265 3.38 16.81 -11.15
C GLY A 265 4.85 16.58 -11.48
N HIS A 266 5.68 17.56 -11.17
CA HIS A 266 7.11 17.46 -11.38
C HIS A 266 7.75 16.61 -10.27
N LEU A 267 8.47 15.58 -10.69
CA LEU A 267 9.14 14.62 -9.83
C LEU A 267 10.64 14.70 -10.05
N ASP A 268 11.42 14.52 -9.00
CA ASP A 268 12.85 14.33 -9.13
C ASP A 268 13.21 12.96 -9.73
N ARG A 269 14.51 12.72 -9.95
CA ARG A 269 14.98 11.45 -10.54
C ARG A 269 14.64 10.24 -9.67
N ARG A 270 14.76 10.36 -8.34
CA ARG A 270 14.53 9.25 -7.41
C ARG A 270 13.04 8.94 -7.28
N GLU A 271 12.22 9.97 -7.21
CA GLU A 271 10.76 9.84 -7.20
C GLU A 271 10.25 9.18 -8.49
N ARG A 272 10.79 9.57 -9.65
CA ARG A 272 10.43 8.95 -10.93
C ARG A 272 10.83 7.48 -10.99
N GLN A 273 12.01 7.13 -10.49
CA GLN A 273 12.48 5.75 -10.45
C GLN A 273 11.62 4.91 -9.51
N TRP A 274 11.30 5.42 -8.34
CA TRP A 274 10.41 4.75 -7.40
C TRP A 274 9.01 4.51 -7.97
N LEU A 275 8.43 5.51 -8.66
CA LEU A 275 7.09 5.38 -9.24
C LEU A 275 6.99 4.40 -10.40
N LEU A 276 8.09 3.87 -10.94
CA LEU A 276 8.03 2.74 -11.87
C LEU A 276 7.35 1.52 -11.24
N ASP A 277 7.42 1.38 -9.93
CA ASP A 277 6.78 0.30 -9.17
C ASP A 277 5.25 0.49 -9.00
N PHE A 278 4.76 1.71 -9.14
CA PHE A 278 3.33 2.02 -9.10
C PHE A 278 2.55 1.41 -10.27
N PHE A 279 3.10 1.49 -11.48
CA PHE A 279 2.34 1.13 -12.68
C PHE A 279 1.99 -0.36 -12.76
N PRO A 280 2.90 -1.31 -12.49
CA PRO A 280 2.61 -2.75 -12.51
C PRO A 280 1.82 -3.22 -11.29
N SER A 281 1.71 -2.44 -10.23
CA SER A 281 0.94 -2.82 -9.04
C SER A 281 -0.51 -3.14 -9.39
N LEU A 282 -1.05 -4.23 -8.84
CA LEU A 282 -2.43 -4.66 -9.06
C LEU A 282 -3.43 -4.03 -8.09
N VAL A 283 -2.93 -3.44 -7.01
CA VAL A 283 -3.76 -2.90 -5.93
C VAL A 283 -3.41 -1.44 -5.71
N LYS A 284 -4.34 -0.58 -6.07
CA LYS A 284 -4.19 0.88 -6.00
C LYS A 284 -5.44 1.51 -5.41
N TYR A 285 -5.23 2.52 -4.60
CA TYR A 285 -6.30 3.30 -3.98
C TYR A 285 -6.05 4.79 -4.16
N VAL A 286 -7.11 5.54 -4.19
CA VAL A 286 -7.10 7.00 -4.11
C VAL A 286 -7.81 7.43 -2.83
N TYR A 287 -7.23 8.41 -2.14
CA TYR A 287 -7.86 9.05 -0.99
C TYR A 287 -8.85 10.11 -1.47
N ILE A 288 -10.12 9.99 -1.09
CA ILE A 288 -11.18 10.94 -1.44
C ILE A 288 -11.80 11.43 -0.13
N GLY A 289 -11.46 12.67 0.23
CA GLY A 289 -11.91 13.21 1.52
C GLY A 289 -11.40 12.33 2.67
N THR A 290 -12.28 11.55 3.27
CA THR A 290 -11.99 10.71 4.45
C THR A 290 -11.94 9.22 4.16
N TYR A 291 -12.08 8.78 2.90
CA TYR A 291 -12.11 7.35 2.60
C TYR A 291 -11.22 6.97 1.42
N LEU A 292 -10.79 5.71 1.43
CA LEU A 292 -10.01 5.09 0.37
C LEU A 292 -10.92 4.46 -0.67
N ARG A 293 -10.66 4.75 -1.93
CA ARG A 293 -11.38 4.16 -3.05
C ARG A 293 -10.43 3.43 -3.98
N ARG A 294 -10.73 2.16 -4.25
CA ARG A 294 -9.94 1.37 -5.19
C ARG A 294 -10.03 1.93 -6.60
N ILE A 295 -8.89 2.00 -7.28
CA ILE A 295 -8.80 2.44 -8.68
C ILE A 295 -8.19 1.36 -9.55
N VAL A 296 -8.48 1.45 -10.84
CA VAL A 296 -7.89 0.62 -11.89
C VAL A 296 -7.33 1.55 -12.95
N LEU A 297 -6.07 1.37 -13.31
CA LEU A 297 -5.46 2.08 -14.44
C LEU A 297 -6.04 1.53 -15.74
N THR A 298 -6.45 2.42 -16.62
CA THR A 298 -6.96 2.08 -17.96
C THR A 298 -5.91 2.37 -19.04
N GLU A 299 -5.06 3.37 -18.81
CA GLU A 299 -3.97 3.71 -19.71
C GLU A 299 -2.78 4.20 -18.88
N SER A 300 -1.61 3.70 -19.19
CA SER A 300 -0.35 4.21 -18.66
C SER A 300 0.76 3.99 -19.69
N GLU A 301 1.38 5.07 -20.09
CA GLU A 301 2.60 5.03 -20.87
C GLU A 301 3.70 5.74 -20.07
N VAL A 302 4.74 5.00 -19.77
CA VAL A 302 5.83 5.49 -18.91
C VAL A 302 7.12 5.46 -19.71
N THR A 303 7.61 6.63 -20.08
CA THR A 303 8.95 6.80 -20.62
C THR A 303 9.87 7.30 -19.51
N TYR A 304 10.75 6.45 -19.03
CA TYR A 304 11.79 6.83 -18.10
C TYR A 304 13.01 7.33 -18.86
N ALA A 305 13.33 8.61 -18.68
CA ALA A 305 14.57 9.17 -19.19
C ALA A 305 15.45 9.62 -18.02
N GLU A 306 16.71 9.23 -18.02
CA GLU A 306 17.72 9.66 -17.03
C GLU A 306 18.13 11.12 -17.20
N ARG A 307 17.16 12.02 -17.33
CA ARG A 307 17.42 13.46 -17.41
C ARG A 307 17.43 14.07 -16.02
N GLU A 308 18.27 15.04 -15.82
CA GLU A 308 18.36 15.80 -14.55
C GLU A 308 17.15 16.70 -14.34
N LEU A 309 16.49 17.14 -15.42
CA LEU A 309 15.33 18.00 -15.34
C LEU A 309 14.11 17.29 -14.72
N PRO A 310 13.40 17.94 -13.77
CA PRO A 310 12.15 17.43 -13.25
C PRO A 310 11.16 17.15 -14.38
N ALA A 311 10.58 15.97 -14.36
CA ALA A 311 9.53 15.53 -15.27
C ALA A 311 8.50 14.74 -14.49
N GLY A 312 7.34 14.45 -15.06
CA GLY A 312 6.30 13.68 -14.40
C GLY A 312 5.66 12.67 -15.35
N TYR A 313 4.78 11.85 -14.81
CA TYR A 313 4.04 10.84 -15.53
C TYR A 313 2.57 11.22 -15.68
N SER A 314 1.96 10.77 -16.76
CA SER A 314 0.51 10.86 -16.97
C SER A 314 -0.07 9.45 -17.01
N PHE A 315 -1.21 9.28 -16.36
CA PHE A 315 -1.94 8.02 -16.37
C PHE A 315 -3.44 8.26 -16.30
N THR A 316 -4.21 7.32 -16.84
CA THR A 316 -5.67 7.37 -16.79
C THR A 316 -6.17 6.25 -15.89
N TYR A 317 -7.10 6.58 -15.01
CA TYR A 317 -7.70 5.61 -14.10
C TYR A 317 -9.22 5.77 -14.02
N LYS A 318 -9.88 4.74 -13.56
CA LYS A 318 -11.29 4.74 -13.17
C LYS A 318 -11.45 4.14 -11.79
N TYR A 319 -12.56 4.45 -11.13
CA TYR A 319 -12.88 3.77 -9.88
C TYR A 319 -13.29 2.32 -10.15
N ALA A 320 -12.80 1.38 -9.32
CA ALA A 320 -13.10 -0.03 -9.46
C ALA A 320 -14.59 -0.35 -9.22
N ASP A 321 -15.23 0.43 -8.35
CA ASP A 321 -16.64 0.31 -7.94
C ASP A 321 -17.51 1.45 -8.51
N ALA A 322 -17.22 1.92 -9.72
CA ALA A 322 -17.95 3.02 -10.33
C ALA A 322 -19.44 2.72 -10.41
N LYS A 323 -20.25 3.58 -9.77
CA LYS A 323 -21.69 3.56 -9.89
C LYS A 323 -22.14 4.68 -10.84
N PRO A 324 -23.25 4.50 -11.57
CA PRO A 324 -23.73 5.50 -12.53
C PRO A 324 -24.21 6.80 -11.87
N TYR A 325 -24.44 6.77 -10.55
CA TYR A 325 -24.99 7.92 -9.84
C TYR A 325 -23.98 9.03 -9.63
N LEU A 326 -24.44 10.24 -9.72
CA LEU A 326 -23.67 11.44 -9.45
C LEU A 326 -23.71 11.74 -7.95
N ASN A 327 -22.53 11.96 -7.37
CA ASN A 327 -22.39 12.43 -6.00
C ASN A 327 -21.64 13.76 -6.05
N LEU A 328 -22.36 14.85 -5.93
CA LEU A 328 -21.80 16.20 -5.86
C LEU A 328 -21.99 16.75 -4.46
N PRO A 329 -20.96 17.37 -3.89
CA PRO A 329 -21.11 18.10 -2.64
C PRO A 329 -22.14 19.23 -2.85
N ARG A 330 -23.06 19.36 -1.93
CA ARG A 330 -24.09 20.43 -1.99
C ARG A 330 -23.62 21.75 -1.40
N THR A 331 -22.51 21.71 -0.69
CA THR A 331 -21.84 22.87 -0.12
C THR A 331 -20.48 23.03 -0.79
N GLU A 332 -20.11 24.23 -1.16
CA GLU A 332 -18.76 24.51 -1.61
C GLU A 332 -17.78 24.28 -0.45
N PRO A 333 -16.67 23.56 -0.71
CA PRO A 333 -15.65 23.39 0.31
C PRO A 333 -15.10 24.77 0.68
N VAL A 334 -14.94 25.03 1.97
CA VAL A 334 -14.27 26.25 2.44
C VAL A 334 -12.82 26.20 1.96
N HIS A 335 -12.41 27.19 1.15
CA HIS A 335 -11.07 27.22 0.54
C HIS A 335 -9.94 27.54 1.52
N GLU A 336 -10.27 27.96 2.74
CA GLU A 336 -9.26 28.18 3.78
C GLU A 336 -9.03 26.89 4.58
N LEU A 337 -7.89 26.27 4.34
CA LEU A 337 -7.41 25.19 5.18
C LEU A 337 -6.90 25.79 6.49
N ILE A 338 -7.77 25.92 7.47
CA ILE A 338 -7.35 26.27 8.83
C ILE A 338 -6.71 25.01 9.42
N ILE A 339 -5.39 24.94 9.36
CA ILE A 339 -4.62 23.87 10.00
C ILE A 339 -4.58 24.21 11.50
N SER A 340 -5.55 23.71 12.25
CA SER A 340 -5.45 23.70 13.71
C SER A 340 -4.78 22.42 14.15
N VAL A 341 -3.67 22.55 14.88
CA VAL A 341 -3.08 21.41 15.57
C VAL A 341 -4.02 21.01 16.71
N PRO A 342 -4.50 19.75 16.78
CA PRO A 342 -5.32 19.33 17.90
C PRO A 342 -4.57 19.54 19.21
N GLN A 343 -5.16 20.30 20.14
CA GLN A 343 -4.54 20.59 21.44
C GLN A 343 -4.60 19.39 22.42
N SER A 344 -5.36 18.37 22.10
CA SER A 344 -5.48 17.13 22.88
C SER A 344 -5.17 15.92 22.04
N GLY A 345 -4.26 15.11 22.50
CA GLY A 345 -3.54 14.05 21.82
C GLY A 345 -4.30 12.82 21.37
N SER A 346 -5.52 12.91 20.86
CA SER A 346 -6.15 11.82 20.13
C SER A 346 -6.59 12.33 18.76
N PHE A 347 -5.85 11.93 17.73
CA PHE A 347 -6.32 12.04 16.36
C PHE A 347 -7.23 10.85 16.09
N THR A 348 -8.51 11.09 16.02
CA THR A 348 -9.48 10.10 15.54
C THR A 348 -9.70 10.42 14.06
N LEU A 349 -9.34 9.50 13.16
CA LEU A 349 -9.78 9.58 11.78
C LEU A 349 -11.31 9.62 11.78
N ALA A 350 -11.88 10.52 11.00
CA ALA A 350 -13.32 10.60 10.88
C ALA A 350 -13.88 9.23 10.47
N PRO A 351 -14.93 8.73 11.14
CA PRO A 351 -15.50 7.43 10.84
C PRO A 351 -15.98 7.41 9.38
N ARG A 352 -15.86 6.25 8.74
CA ARG A 352 -16.34 6.05 7.37
C ARG A 352 -17.87 6.21 7.34
N LEU A 353 -18.38 6.75 6.26
CA LEU A 353 -19.84 6.93 6.07
C LEU A 353 -20.63 5.61 6.25
N ILE A 354 -19.98 4.47 5.94
CA ILE A 354 -20.53 3.12 6.10
C ILE A 354 -20.53 2.61 7.55
N GLU A 355 -19.82 3.28 8.45
CA GLU A 355 -19.71 2.91 9.87
C GLU A 355 -20.80 3.56 10.74
N PHE A 356 -21.60 4.44 10.12
CA PHE A 356 -22.74 4.99 10.82
C PHE A 356 -23.86 3.94 10.94
N PRO A 357 -24.39 3.72 12.13
CA PRO A 357 -25.54 2.85 12.29
C PRO A 357 -26.70 3.40 11.44
N ALA A 358 -27.34 2.52 10.70
CA ALA A 358 -28.54 2.87 9.94
C ALA A 358 -29.61 3.32 10.93
N GLN A 359 -29.84 4.63 11.02
CA GLN A 359 -30.95 5.16 11.79
C GLN A 359 -32.16 5.30 10.87
N PRO A 360 -33.36 4.95 11.32
CA PRO A 360 -34.57 5.23 10.55
C PRO A 360 -34.70 6.76 10.40
N LEU A 361 -34.81 7.20 9.16
CA LEU A 361 -35.06 8.61 8.85
C LEU A 361 -36.44 8.99 9.34
N SER A 362 -36.53 10.00 10.20
CA SER A 362 -37.79 10.67 10.48
C SER A 362 -38.09 11.68 9.38
N GLU A 363 -39.36 11.92 9.07
CA GLU A 363 -39.77 12.93 8.08
C GLU A 363 -39.16 14.30 8.45
N GLY A 364 -38.27 14.81 7.58
CA GLY A 364 -37.58 16.08 7.79
C GLY A 364 -36.11 16.01 8.23
N GLU A 365 -35.56 14.82 8.47
CA GLU A 365 -34.13 14.70 8.76
C GLU A 365 -33.29 14.64 7.47
N LEU A 366 -32.33 15.54 7.40
CA LEU A 366 -31.30 15.52 6.37
C LEU A 366 -30.21 14.52 6.80
N PHE A 367 -29.66 13.79 5.84
CA PHE A 367 -28.47 12.99 6.08
C PHE A 367 -27.37 13.88 6.67
N PRO A 368 -26.72 13.47 7.75
CA PRO A 368 -25.57 14.20 8.23
C PRO A 368 -24.49 14.18 7.15
N VAL A 369 -24.15 15.34 6.62
CA VAL A 369 -23.04 15.52 5.68
C VAL A 369 -21.89 16.00 6.51
N GLN A 370 -20.87 15.16 6.65
CA GLN A 370 -19.62 15.59 7.26
C GLN A 370 -18.92 16.54 6.31
N SER A 371 -18.73 17.77 6.72
CA SER A 371 -17.79 18.67 6.07
C SER A 371 -16.37 18.14 6.35
N PRO A 372 -15.54 17.89 5.33
CA PRO A 372 -14.17 17.44 5.55
C PRO A 372 -13.31 18.48 6.30
N TYR A 373 -13.87 19.65 6.57
CA TYR A 373 -13.20 20.78 7.19
C TYR A 373 -13.87 21.29 8.49
N ALA A 374 -14.89 20.59 8.97
CA ALA A 374 -15.59 20.97 10.20
C ALA A 374 -15.55 19.80 11.20
N ASP A 375 -15.20 20.10 12.43
CA ASP A 375 -15.21 19.15 13.54
C ASP A 375 -16.63 18.75 14.00
N GLU A 376 -17.67 19.32 13.38
CA GLU A 376 -19.06 19.06 13.72
C GLU A 376 -19.88 18.61 12.51
N TRP A 377 -20.72 17.62 12.74
CA TRP A 377 -21.74 17.16 11.79
C TRP A 377 -22.84 18.20 11.62
N ARG A 378 -23.19 18.51 10.39
CA ARG A 378 -24.38 19.30 10.03
C ARG A 378 -25.36 18.46 9.22
#